data_02be262a72e2817bcbd3d084aed1d79d
#
_entry.id   02be262a72e2817bcbd3d084aed1d79d
#
_cell.length_a   1.000
_cell.length_b   1.000
_cell.length_c   1.000
_cell.angle_alpha   90.00
_cell.angle_beta   90.00
_cell.angle_gamma   90.00
#
_symmetry.space_group_name_H-M   'P 1'
#
loop_
_entity.id
_entity.type
_entity.pdbx_description
1 polymer ?
#
loop_
_entity_poly.entity_id
_entity_poly.type
_entity_poly.pdbx_seq_one_letter_code
_entity_poly.pdbx_strand_id
1 'polypeptide(L)'
;MLIKPPIQIPENLPFLERLCWQRKDIENLTLLEMLRIYERGWHYRGVLSDLSLAEATFVQQLAQYYDSWLGARMFEREFHQKILAVLSQLKADFLLECGAYFGDGTLVSLNNGEYRLSKDIDFLCSTGHGYRLLRQKIAENQYNALFDTQNNLDLPGKIKADQYGVRFAIRVDETLIKFEIIMERRIELGEPDYPSWSPVPCLNEVDIFAEKLLANADRWNDSSVESRDLIDLAMQRLKSPIPKESIEKGESAYPVIEPLKKAISAFQNNPNYRDKCFTALRVAEPSKVIDGIDLMAGDFCLEKTDRKFGECQPDEEY
;
A
#
# COMPACT_ATOMS: atom_id res chain seq x y z
N MET A 1 -32.43 15.55 2.34
CA MET A 1 -31.62 15.65 1.11
C MET A 1 -30.30 16.26 1.53
N LEU A 2 -29.26 15.45 1.70
CA LEU A 2 -27.92 15.94 2.06
C LEU A 2 -27.35 16.66 0.84
N ILE A 3 -27.03 17.94 0.98
CA ILE A 3 -26.34 18.72 -0.05
C ILE A 3 -24.92 18.16 -0.13
N LYS A 4 -24.60 17.39 -1.19
CA LYS A 4 -23.25 16.95 -1.45
C LYS A 4 -22.36 18.18 -1.68
N PRO A 5 -21.15 18.23 -1.09
CA PRO A 5 -20.26 19.38 -1.26
C PRO A 5 -19.92 19.59 -2.75
N PRO A 6 -19.71 20.84 -3.20
CA PRO A 6 -19.35 21.12 -4.58
C PRO A 6 -17.98 20.50 -4.89
N ILE A 7 -17.90 19.75 -5.98
CA ILE A 7 -16.66 19.18 -6.48
C ILE A 7 -15.85 20.29 -7.15
N GLN A 8 -14.62 20.53 -6.69
CA GLN A 8 -13.69 21.47 -7.32
C GLN A 8 -12.89 20.77 -8.41
N ILE A 9 -12.85 21.37 -9.60
CA ILE A 9 -12.05 20.89 -10.72
C ILE A 9 -10.61 21.37 -10.52
N PRO A 10 -9.59 20.47 -10.46
CA PRO A 10 -8.19 20.87 -10.40
C PRO A 10 -7.74 21.62 -11.67
N GLU A 11 -6.78 22.52 -11.52
CA GLU A 11 -6.21 23.28 -12.66
C GLU A 11 -5.49 22.40 -13.68
N ASN A 12 -4.90 21.28 -13.24
CA ASN A 12 -4.15 20.35 -14.08
C ASN A 12 -4.75 18.95 -14.00
N LEU A 13 -5.18 18.42 -15.14
CA LEU A 13 -5.75 17.08 -15.30
C LEU A 13 -4.98 16.30 -16.39
N PRO A 14 -3.70 15.93 -16.13
CA PRO A 14 -2.80 15.39 -17.16
C PRO A 14 -3.31 14.11 -17.82
N PHE A 15 -4.01 13.25 -17.11
CA PHE A 15 -4.59 12.05 -17.68
C PHE A 15 -5.83 12.35 -18.52
N LEU A 16 -6.74 13.23 -18.04
CA LEU A 16 -7.90 13.67 -18.82
C LEU A 16 -7.49 14.35 -20.13
N GLU A 17 -6.46 15.21 -20.07
CA GLU A 17 -5.91 15.88 -21.25
C GLU A 17 -5.41 14.88 -22.29
N ARG A 18 -4.71 13.83 -21.86
CA ARG A 18 -4.25 12.76 -22.74
C ARG A 18 -5.38 11.93 -23.31
N LEU A 19 -6.42 11.65 -22.54
CA LEU A 19 -7.62 10.97 -23.03
C LEU A 19 -8.38 11.81 -24.04
N CYS A 20 -8.28 13.14 -23.93
CA CYS A 20 -8.95 14.12 -24.79
C CYS A 20 -8.07 14.64 -25.92
N TRP A 21 -6.96 13.98 -26.29
CA TRP A 21 -5.98 14.48 -27.25
C TRP A 21 -6.55 14.95 -28.60
N GLN A 22 -7.72 14.48 -28.99
CA GLN A 22 -8.43 14.89 -30.21
C GLN A 22 -9.44 16.03 -29.97
N ARG A 23 -9.67 16.46 -28.73
CA ARG A 23 -10.66 17.51 -28.40
C ARG A 23 -9.94 18.81 -28.10
N LYS A 24 -10.45 19.92 -28.64
CA LYS A 24 -9.89 21.27 -28.41
C LYS A 24 -10.43 21.96 -27.16
N ASP A 25 -11.59 21.51 -26.60
CA ASP A 25 -12.30 22.18 -25.50
C ASP A 25 -12.49 21.23 -24.32
N ILE A 26 -11.45 21.07 -23.51
CA ILE A 26 -11.54 20.30 -22.25
C ILE A 26 -12.21 21.15 -21.16
N GLU A 27 -12.04 22.46 -21.22
CA GLU A 27 -12.55 23.42 -20.24
C GLU A 27 -14.10 23.50 -20.17
N ASN A 28 -14.79 23.06 -21.21
CA ASN A 28 -16.25 23.07 -21.30
C ASN A 28 -16.93 21.75 -20.93
N LEU A 29 -16.16 20.76 -20.47
CA LEU A 29 -16.71 19.46 -20.06
C LEU A 29 -17.47 19.58 -18.73
N THR A 30 -18.67 19.04 -18.69
CA THR A 30 -19.38 18.84 -17.42
C THR A 30 -18.71 17.76 -16.58
N LEU A 31 -18.90 17.77 -15.27
CA LEU A 31 -18.37 16.76 -14.35
C LEU A 31 -18.75 15.33 -14.78
N LEU A 32 -19.95 15.12 -15.28
CA LEU A 32 -20.42 13.83 -15.76
C LEU A 32 -19.71 13.41 -17.06
N GLU A 33 -19.44 14.34 -17.97
CA GLU A 33 -18.69 14.06 -19.19
C GLU A 33 -17.23 13.70 -18.89
N MET A 34 -16.59 14.44 -17.96
CA MET A 34 -15.25 14.11 -17.48
C MET A 34 -15.21 12.69 -16.91
N LEU A 35 -16.17 12.34 -16.04
CA LEU A 35 -16.28 10.99 -15.49
C LEU A 35 -16.41 9.93 -16.58
N ARG A 36 -17.27 10.14 -17.58
CA ARG A 36 -17.45 9.19 -18.68
C ARG A 36 -16.21 9.03 -19.56
N ILE A 37 -15.39 10.08 -19.68
CA ILE A 37 -14.10 10.00 -20.37
C ILE A 37 -13.12 9.16 -19.55
N TYR A 38 -13.03 9.39 -18.25
CA TYR A 38 -12.23 8.55 -17.37
C TYR A 38 -12.68 7.09 -17.41
N GLU A 39 -13.98 6.81 -17.33
CA GLU A 39 -14.53 5.45 -17.40
C GLU A 39 -14.10 4.72 -18.68
N ARG A 40 -14.19 5.37 -19.81
CA ARG A 40 -13.81 4.77 -21.11
C ARG A 40 -12.31 4.61 -21.26
N GLY A 41 -11.55 5.55 -20.74
CA GLY A 41 -10.10 5.62 -20.91
C GLY A 41 -9.30 5.02 -19.75
N TRP A 42 -9.95 4.47 -18.74
CA TRP A 42 -9.27 4.06 -17.50
C TRP A 42 -8.17 3.00 -17.69
N HIS A 43 -8.35 2.12 -18.66
CA HIS A 43 -7.37 1.09 -19.02
C HIS A 43 -6.06 1.63 -19.63
N TYR A 44 -6.05 2.92 -20.03
CA TYR A 44 -4.84 3.59 -20.49
C TYR A 44 -4.04 4.27 -19.36
N ARG A 45 -4.48 4.16 -18.11
CA ARG A 45 -3.74 4.70 -16.95
C ARG A 45 -2.37 4.03 -16.84
N GLY A 46 -1.32 4.86 -16.66
CA GLY A 46 0.06 4.37 -16.65
C GLY A 46 0.67 4.13 -18.04
N VAL A 47 -0.16 4.13 -19.10
CA VAL A 47 0.30 4.00 -20.50
C VAL A 47 0.38 5.38 -21.18
N LEU A 48 -0.71 6.16 -21.11
CA LEU A 48 -0.75 7.50 -21.73
C LEU A 48 -0.24 8.58 -20.78
N SER A 49 -0.61 8.49 -19.52
CA SER A 49 -0.17 9.35 -18.42
C SER A 49 -0.55 8.73 -17.09
N ASP A 50 0.18 9.07 -16.03
CA ASP A 50 -0.27 8.86 -14.66
C ASP A 50 -1.19 9.98 -14.22
N LEU A 51 -2.06 9.68 -13.23
CA LEU A 51 -2.87 10.69 -12.57
C LEU A 51 -1.98 11.53 -11.64
N SER A 52 -2.13 12.85 -11.66
CA SER A 52 -1.63 13.68 -10.57
C SER A 52 -2.43 13.40 -9.29
N LEU A 53 -1.87 13.74 -8.13
CA LEU A 53 -2.58 13.59 -6.85
C LEU A 53 -3.94 14.31 -6.85
N ALA A 54 -3.95 15.56 -7.36
CA ALA A 54 -5.17 16.36 -7.46
C ALA A 54 -6.20 15.71 -8.41
N GLU A 55 -5.74 15.17 -9.54
CA GLU A 55 -6.61 14.50 -10.52
C GLU A 55 -7.18 13.18 -9.96
N ALA A 56 -6.38 12.39 -9.25
CA ALA A 56 -6.86 11.16 -8.63
C ALA A 56 -7.94 11.43 -7.58
N THR A 57 -7.73 12.45 -6.73
CA THR A 57 -8.74 12.91 -5.75
C THR A 57 -10.01 13.38 -6.45
N PHE A 58 -9.86 14.12 -7.54
CA PHE A 58 -10.99 14.59 -8.33
C PHE A 58 -11.78 13.43 -8.95
N VAL A 59 -11.12 12.45 -9.53
CA VAL A 59 -11.78 11.25 -10.07
C VAL A 59 -12.52 10.48 -8.99
N GLN A 60 -11.94 10.35 -7.79
CA GLN A 60 -12.64 9.73 -6.66
C GLN A 60 -13.91 10.51 -6.28
N GLN A 61 -13.83 11.83 -6.17
CA GLN A 61 -14.99 12.66 -5.87
C GLN A 61 -16.08 12.53 -6.94
N LEU A 62 -15.69 12.53 -8.22
CA LEU A 62 -16.63 12.28 -9.32
C LEU A 62 -17.29 10.91 -9.21
N ALA A 63 -16.49 9.87 -8.96
CA ALA A 63 -16.97 8.51 -8.86
C ALA A 63 -17.96 8.33 -7.69
N GLN A 64 -17.68 8.92 -6.54
CA GLN A 64 -18.56 8.91 -5.37
C GLN A 64 -19.83 9.74 -5.62
N TYR A 65 -19.71 10.87 -6.31
CA TYR A 65 -20.85 11.77 -6.58
C TYR A 65 -21.87 11.14 -7.52
N TYR A 66 -21.40 10.43 -8.54
CA TYR A 66 -22.23 9.82 -9.60
C TYR A 66 -22.42 8.31 -9.44
N ASP A 67 -21.96 7.72 -8.32
CA ASP A 67 -22.04 6.28 -8.07
C ASP A 67 -21.39 5.45 -9.19
N SER A 68 -20.22 5.89 -9.65
CA SER A 68 -19.47 5.26 -10.73
C SER A 68 -18.63 4.08 -10.23
N TRP A 69 -18.49 3.09 -11.10
CA TRP A 69 -17.60 1.95 -10.87
C TRP A 69 -16.12 2.33 -10.68
N LEU A 70 -15.68 3.52 -11.13
CA LEU A 70 -14.34 4.03 -10.87
C LEU A 70 -14.05 4.23 -9.38
N GLY A 71 -15.07 4.56 -8.59
CA GLY A 71 -14.94 4.63 -7.14
C GLY A 71 -14.71 3.27 -6.48
N ALA A 72 -15.20 2.19 -7.14
CA ALA A 72 -15.10 0.82 -6.66
C ALA A 72 -13.90 0.03 -7.22
N ARG A 73 -13.21 0.53 -8.27
CA ARG A 73 -12.17 -0.21 -9.00
C ARG A 73 -10.84 0.52 -9.11
N MET A 74 -10.41 1.19 -8.03
CA MET A 74 -9.04 1.67 -7.96
C MET A 74 -8.06 0.47 -7.88
N PHE A 75 -8.53 -0.64 -7.34
CA PHE A 75 -7.83 -1.92 -7.24
C PHE A 75 -8.64 -3.03 -7.92
N GLU A 76 -7.95 -4.01 -8.49
CA GLU A 76 -8.58 -5.13 -9.17
C GLU A 76 -9.03 -6.22 -8.17
N ARG A 77 -8.25 -6.42 -7.09
CA ARG A 77 -8.58 -7.43 -6.09
C ARG A 77 -9.71 -6.94 -5.19
N GLU A 78 -10.80 -7.68 -5.11
CA GLU A 78 -11.97 -7.38 -4.26
C GLU A 78 -11.56 -7.11 -2.80
N PHE A 79 -10.59 -7.86 -2.28
CA PHE A 79 -10.10 -7.66 -0.91
C PHE A 79 -9.47 -6.28 -0.72
N HIS A 80 -8.67 -5.82 -1.68
CA HIS A 80 -8.04 -4.49 -1.63
C HIS A 80 -9.05 -3.35 -1.82
N GLN A 81 -10.11 -3.58 -2.60
CA GLN A 81 -11.25 -2.64 -2.69
C GLN A 81 -11.94 -2.48 -1.31
N LYS A 82 -12.14 -3.58 -0.57
CA LYS A 82 -12.69 -3.56 0.79
C LYS A 82 -11.76 -2.82 1.76
N ILE A 83 -10.44 -3.01 1.66
CA ILE A 83 -9.46 -2.25 2.44
C ILE A 83 -9.59 -0.76 2.15
N LEU A 84 -9.63 -0.34 0.88
CA LEU A 84 -9.79 1.06 0.52
C LEU A 84 -11.09 1.65 1.06
N ALA A 85 -12.19 0.89 1.02
CA ALA A 85 -13.47 1.32 1.59
C ALA A 85 -13.38 1.56 3.10
N VAL A 86 -12.61 0.76 3.83
CA VAL A 86 -12.35 0.98 5.26
C VAL A 86 -11.47 2.21 5.48
N LEU A 87 -10.34 2.32 4.75
CA LEU A 87 -9.42 3.46 4.87
C LEU A 87 -10.14 4.80 4.62
N SER A 88 -11.10 4.83 3.69
CA SER A 88 -11.88 6.03 3.35
C SER A 88 -12.83 6.51 4.46
N GLN A 89 -13.08 5.69 5.47
CA GLN A 89 -13.93 6.04 6.62
C GLN A 89 -13.12 6.43 7.86
N LEU A 90 -11.80 6.35 7.79
CA LEU A 90 -10.92 6.74 8.89
C LEU A 90 -10.78 8.27 8.97
N LYS A 91 -10.60 8.77 10.18
CA LYS A 91 -10.29 10.17 10.47
C LYS A 91 -8.80 10.44 10.17
N ALA A 92 -8.49 10.74 8.92
CA ALA A 92 -7.13 10.95 8.44
C ALA A 92 -6.37 12.04 9.23
N ASP A 93 -7.04 13.16 9.53
CA ASP A 93 -6.44 14.26 10.31
C ASP A 93 -6.06 13.82 11.72
N PHE A 94 -6.87 12.99 12.35
CA PHE A 94 -6.56 12.45 13.68
C PHE A 94 -5.40 11.44 13.65
N LEU A 95 -5.35 10.60 12.62
CA LEU A 95 -4.21 9.70 12.42
C LEU A 95 -2.92 10.48 12.19
N LEU A 96 -2.97 11.54 11.40
CA LEU A 96 -1.83 12.45 11.17
C LEU A 96 -1.40 13.13 12.48
N GLU A 97 -2.34 13.66 13.26
CA GLU A 97 -2.07 14.28 14.59
C GLU A 97 -1.37 13.29 15.54
N CYS A 98 -1.77 12.02 15.49
CA CYS A 98 -1.15 10.95 16.26
C CYS A 98 0.21 10.49 15.70
N GLY A 99 0.60 10.90 14.49
CA GLY A 99 1.76 10.36 13.78
C GLY A 99 1.59 8.87 13.47
N ALA A 100 0.35 8.44 13.16
CA ALA A 100 0.01 7.08 12.79
C ALA A 100 -0.16 6.99 11.27
N TYR A 101 0.73 6.28 10.60
CA TYR A 101 0.80 6.20 9.15
C TYR A 101 0.51 4.79 8.66
N PHE A 102 -0.32 4.67 7.61
CA PHE A 102 -0.61 3.39 6.98
C PHE A 102 0.66 2.80 6.37
N GLY A 103 0.90 1.51 6.61
CA GLY A 103 2.17 0.88 6.29
C GLY A 103 2.08 -0.60 5.98
N ASP A 104 3.22 -1.27 6.18
CA ASP A 104 3.46 -2.71 6.01
C ASP A 104 3.10 -3.25 4.62
N GLY A 105 2.85 -4.55 4.55
CA GLY A 105 2.70 -5.30 3.31
C GLY A 105 1.54 -4.87 2.42
N THR A 106 0.46 -4.36 3.00
CA THR A 106 -0.69 -3.90 2.22
C THR A 106 -0.37 -2.60 1.49
N LEU A 107 0.29 -1.63 2.15
CA LEU A 107 0.75 -0.42 1.49
C LEU A 107 1.69 -0.75 0.32
N VAL A 108 2.66 -1.64 0.55
CA VAL A 108 3.61 -2.07 -0.50
C VAL A 108 2.87 -2.73 -1.67
N SER A 109 1.92 -3.62 -1.40
CA SER A 109 1.14 -4.28 -2.44
C SER A 109 0.33 -3.28 -3.28
N LEU A 110 -0.37 -2.34 -2.63
CA LEU A 110 -1.20 -1.34 -3.31
C LEU A 110 -0.35 -0.35 -4.13
N ASN A 111 0.80 0.07 -3.62
CA ASN A 111 1.74 0.94 -4.33
C ASN A 111 2.41 0.27 -5.53
N ASN A 112 2.44 -1.07 -5.58
CA ASN A 112 3.12 -1.84 -6.61
C ASN A 112 2.16 -2.67 -7.49
N GLY A 113 0.95 -2.17 -7.75
CA GLY A 113 0.00 -2.78 -8.69
C GLY A 113 -0.59 -4.11 -8.22
N GLU A 114 -0.78 -4.26 -6.90
CA GLU A 114 -1.40 -5.45 -6.31
C GLU A 114 -0.69 -6.78 -6.64
N TYR A 115 0.63 -6.73 -6.79
CA TYR A 115 1.44 -7.89 -7.20
C TYR A 115 1.25 -9.14 -6.33
N ARG A 116 0.79 -8.98 -5.09
CA ARG A 116 0.39 -10.07 -4.18
C ARG A 116 -0.87 -9.73 -3.40
N LEU A 117 -1.53 -10.74 -2.85
CA LEU A 117 -2.62 -10.52 -1.91
C LEU A 117 -2.05 -10.10 -0.53
N SER A 118 -2.54 -9.00 0.00
CA SER A 118 -2.34 -8.58 1.40
C SER A 118 -3.69 -8.30 2.04
N LYS A 119 -3.85 -8.63 3.33
CA LYS A 119 -5.19 -8.74 3.94
C LYS A 119 -5.38 -7.88 5.18
N ASP A 120 -4.31 -7.27 5.69
CA ASP A 120 -4.33 -6.56 6.95
C ASP A 120 -4.29 -5.05 6.71
N ILE A 121 -4.85 -4.28 7.61
CA ILE A 121 -4.69 -2.83 7.68
C ILE A 121 -3.79 -2.53 8.85
N ASP A 122 -2.54 -2.18 8.55
CA ASP A 122 -1.53 -1.90 9.56
C ASP A 122 -1.10 -0.44 9.48
N PHE A 123 -1.12 0.24 10.62
CA PHE A 123 -0.56 1.56 10.82
C PHE A 123 0.62 1.47 11.79
N LEU A 124 1.61 2.33 11.60
CA LEU A 124 2.72 2.47 12.52
C LEU A 124 2.73 3.88 13.11
N CYS A 125 3.05 3.97 14.41
CA CYS A 125 3.16 5.21 15.14
C CYS A 125 4.44 5.17 15.98
N SER A 126 5.42 6.03 15.69
CA SER A 126 6.71 6.05 16.42
C SER A 126 6.75 7.07 17.55
N THR A 127 5.82 8.04 17.58
CA THR A 127 5.83 9.09 18.57
C THR A 127 5.13 8.67 19.86
N GLY A 128 5.85 8.71 21.00
CA GLY A 128 5.25 8.37 22.30
C GLY A 128 4.14 9.33 22.74
N HIS A 129 4.15 10.59 22.26
CA HIS A 129 3.08 11.55 22.50
C HIS A 129 1.82 11.19 21.69
N GLY A 130 1.95 10.99 20.37
CA GLY A 130 0.85 10.65 19.49
C GLY A 130 0.19 9.32 19.88
N TYR A 131 0.99 8.32 20.24
CA TYR A 131 0.45 7.05 20.70
C TYR A 131 -0.32 7.16 22.02
N ARG A 132 0.11 8.01 22.98
CA ARG A 132 -0.67 8.29 24.18
C ARG A 132 -1.98 8.98 23.86
N LEU A 133 -1.97 9.99 22.97
CA LEU A 133 -3.18 10.67 22.51
C LEU A 133 -4.16 9.68 21.86
N LEU A 134 -3.67 8.81 20.97
CA LEU A 134 -4.45 7.76 20.33
C LEU A 134 -5.15 6.87 21.35
N ARG A 135 -4.41 6.35 22.34
CA ARG A 135 -4.97 5.49 23.38
C ARG A 135 -6.00 6.20 24.26
N GLN A 136 -5.72 7.45 24.61
CA GLN A 136 -6.65 8.28 25.38
C GLN A 136 -7.98 8.45 24.64
N LYS A 137 -7.92 8.86 23.36
CA LYS A 137 -9.12 9.06 22.56
C LYS A 137 -9.91 7.76 22.32
N ILE A 138 -9.23 6.65 22.16
CA ILE A 138 -9.90 5.33 22.08
C ILE A 138 -10.56 4.96 23.41
N ALA A 139 -9.93 5.22 24.53
CA ALA A 139 -10.54 4.96 25.84
C ALA A 139 -11.81 5.81 26.07
N GLU A 140 -11.81 7.06 25.61
CA GLU A 140 -12.95 7.99 25.73
C GLU A 140 -14.07 7.68 24.74
N ASN A 141 -13.75 7.40 23.48
CA ASN A 141 -14.69 7.41 22.36
C ASN A 141 -14.81 6.07 21.63
N GLN A 142 -14.05 5.05 22.03
CA GLN A 142 -14.01 3.74 21.37
C GLN A 142 -13.78 3.89 19.85
N TYR A 143 -14.55 3.21 19.02
CA TYR A 143 -14.43 3.28 17.55
C TYR A 143 -14.63 4.68 16.97
N ASN A 144 -15.43 5.52 17.65
CA ASN A 144 -15.64 6.91 17.23
C ASN A 144 -14.38 7.79 17.35
N ALA A 145 -13.30 7.31 17.97
CA ALA A 145 -12.01 7.97 17.92
C ALA A 145 -11.39 7.89 16.51
N LEU A 146 -11.55 6.75 15.84
CA LEU A 146 -10.91 6.44 14.56
C LEU A 146 -11.83 6.65 13.35
N PHE A 147 -13.14 6.47 13.53
CA PHE A 147 -14.14 6.54 12.47
C PHE A 147 -15.15 7.65 12.74
N ASP A 148 -15.78 8.16 11.69
CA ASP A 148 -16.91 9.07 11.86
C ASP A 148 -18.12 8.33 12.44
N THR A 149 -18.96 9.08 13.19
CA THR A 149 -20.13 8.52 13.88
C THR A 149 -21.21 7.99 12.94
N GLN A 150 -21.13 8.31 11.66
CA GLN A 150 -22.08 7.87 10.62
C GLN A 150 -21.55 6.70 9.78
N ASN A 151 -20.47 6.04 10.23
CA ASN A 151 -19.94 4.89 9.50
C ASN A 151 -20.92 3.72 9.54
N ASN A 152 -20.97 2.95 8.45
CA ASN A 152 -21.78 1.74 8.31
C ASN A 152 -20.93 0.47 8.45
N LEU A 153 -19.78 0.55 9.15
CA LEU A 153 -18.88 -0.58 9.33
C LEU A 153 -19.42 -1.53 10.40
N ASP A 154 -19.39 -2.81 10.13
CA ASP A 154 -19.60 -3.84 11.15
C ASP A 154 -18.29 -4.05 11.92
N LEU A 155 -18.32 -3.72 13.21
CA LEU A 155 -17.17 -3.75 14.12
C LEU A 155 -17.38 -4.86 15.18
N PRO A 156 -17.13 -6.12 14.81
CA PRO A 156 -17.42 -7.25 15.68
C PRO A 156 -16.40 -7.35 16.82
N GLY A 157 -16.73 -6.87 17.99
CA GLY A 157 -15.88 -7.05 19.16
C GLY A 157 -15.48 -5.74 19.83
N LYS A 158 -14.40 -5.79 20.61
CA LYS A 158 -13.89 -4.64 21.37
C LYS A 158 -12.50 -4.25 20.85
N ILE A 159 -12.19 -2.97 20.86
CA ILE A 159 -10.84 -2.49 20.64
C ILE A 159 -9.94 -2.95 21.79
N LYS A 160 -8.84 -3.61 21.45
CA LYS A 160 -7.75 -3.90 22.37
C LYS A 160 -6.69 -2.82 22.20
N ALA A 161 -6.44 -2.02 23.23
CA ALA A 161 -5.44 -0.96 23.23
C ALA A 161 -4.50 -1.14 24.41
N ASP A 162 -3.26 -1.49 24.16
CA ASP A 162 -2.23 -1.70 25.18
C ASP A 162 -0.97 -0.83 24.90
N GLN A 163 0.15 -1.12 25.54
CA GLN A 163 1.40 -0.37 25.32
C GLN A 163 2.10 -0.71 23.99
N TYR A 164 1.67 -1.76 23.29
CA TYR A 164 2.30 -2.26 22.05
C TYR A 164 1.49 -1.89 20.81
N GLY A 165 0.19 -1.73 20.94
CA GLY A 165 -0.65 -1.40 19.79
C GLY A 165 -2.14 -1.34 20.11
N VAL A 166 -2.89 -0.89 19.12
CA VAL A 166 -4.34 -0.91 19.06
C VAL A 166 -4.74 -1.98 18.04
N ARG A 167 -5.65 -2.89 18.40
CA ARG A 167 -6.02 -4.02 17.55
C ARG A 167 -7.51 -4.28 17.63
N PHE A 168 -8.13 -4.50 16.47
CA PHE A 168 -9.51 -4.94 16.33
C PHE A 168 -9.74 -5.56 14.95
N ALA A 169 -10.92 -6.07 14.71
CA ALA A 169 -11.35 -6.56 13.42
C ALA A 169 -12.50 -5.73 12.87
N ILE A 170 -12.55 -5.61 11.55
CA ILE A 170 -13.61 -4.94 10.80
C ILE A 170 -14.22 -5.96 9.86
N ARG A 171 -15.55 -6.04 9.82
CA ARG A 171 -16.23 -6.87 8.84
C ARG A 171 -16.77 -6.00 7.71
N VAL A 172 -16.39 -6.35 6.50
CA VAL A 172 -16.95 -5.78 5.27
C VAL A 172 -17.56 -6.92 4.49
N ASP A 173 -18.88 -6.95 4.38
CA ASP A 173 -19.66 -8.09 3.92
C ASP A 173 -19.29 -9.35 4.76
N GLU A 174 -18.94 -10.46 4.10
CA GLU A 174 -18.51 -11.70 4.77
C GLU A 174 -16.99 -11.72 5.07
N THR A 175 -16.26 -10.63 4.77
CA THR A 175 -14.81 -10.56 4.91
C THR A 175 -14.41 -9.91 6.23
N LEU A 176 -13.61 -10.62 7.03
CA LEU A 176 -13.02 -10.07 8.25
C LEU A 176 -11.62 -9.51 7.92
N ILE A 177 -11.41 -8.23 8.20
CA ILE A 177 -10.17 -7.51 8.00
C ILE A 177 -9.56 -7.21 9.37
N LYS A 178 -8.32 -7.62 9.57
CA LYS A 178 -7.54 -7.27 10.76
C LYS A 178 -7.08 -5.83 10.65
N PHE A 179 -7.24 -5.05 11.73
CA PHE A 179 -6.79 -3.68 11.82
C PHE A 179 -5.87 -3.52 13.02
N GLU A 180 -4.68 -2.98 12.78
CA GLU A 180 -3.70 -2.70 13.83
C GLU A 180 -3.11 -1.30 13.68
N ILE A 181 -2.83 -0.64 14.82
CA ILE A 181 -1.94 0.51 14.91
C ILE A 181 -0.84 0.11 15.89
N ILE A 182 0.36 -0.11 15.38
CA ILE A 182 1.50 -0.64 16.13
C ILE A 182 2.32 0.53 16.66
N MET A 183 2.70 0.47 17.94
CA MET A 183 3.71 1.40 18.49
C MET A 183 5.08 0.97 18.01
N GLU A 184 5.59 1.61 16.96
CA GLU A 184 6.95 1.41 16.47
C GLU A 184 7.96 2.06 17.42
N ARG A 185 8.94 1.29 17.89
CA ARG A 185 9.93 1.71 18.88
C ARG A 185 11.37 1.54 18.41
N ARG A 186 11.57 0.86 17.30
CA ARG A 186 12.90 0.54 16.77
C ARG A 186 13.47 1.72 16.01
N ILE A 187 12.60 2.45 15.28
CA ILE A 187 12.95 3.59 14.45
C ILE A 187 11.96 4.74 14.62
N GLU A 188 12.40 5.97 14.34
CA GLU A 188 11.52 7.12 14.19
C GLU A 188 11.02 7.19 12.75
N LEU A 189 9.71 7.36 12.59
CA LEU A 189 9.09 7.57 11.28
C LEU A 189 9.28 9.02 10.84
N GLY A 190 9.54 9.21 9.56
CA GLY A 190 9.62 10.54 8.93
C GLY A 190 8.25 11.12 8.61
N GLU A 191 8.25 12.23 7.84
CA GLU A 191 7.01 12.81 7.34
C GLU A 191 6.28 11.83 6.41
N PRO A 192 4.95 11.77 6.49
CA PRO A 192 4.19 10.81 5.70
C PRO A 192 4.09 11.21 4.23
N ASP A 193 3.97 10.20 3.38
CA ASP A 193 3.57 10.36 1.98
C ASP A 193 2.05 10.23 1.81
N TYR A 194 1.54 10.78 0.69
CA TYR A 194 0.13 10.75 0.31
C TYR A 194 -0.02 10.19 -1.11
N PRO A 195 0.07 8.86 -1.29
CA PRO A 195 -0.20 8.26 -2.60
C PRO A 195 -1.59 8.67 -3.10
N SER A 196 -1.71 8.91 -4.41
CA SER A 196 -2.95 9.43 -5.01
C SER A 196 -4.20 8.58 -4.75
N TRP A 197 -4.02 7.30 -4.44
CA TRP A 197 -5.11 6.38 -4.12
C TRP A 197 -5.47 6.37 -2.62
N SER A 198 -4.56 6.85 -1.73
CA SER A 198 -4.76 6.73 -0.28
C SER A 198 -5.54 7.89 0.31
N PRO A 199 -6.62 7.63 1.05
CA PRO A 199 -7.34 8.66 1.80
C PRO A 199 -6.69 8.99 3.16
N VAL A 200 -5.61 8.30 3.54
CA VAL A 200 -4.94 8.41 4.83
C VAL A 200 -3.43 8.64 4.65
N PRO A 201 -2.74 9.25 5.65
CA PRO A 201 -1.28 9.37 5.61
C PRO A 201 -0.62 8.00 5.59
N CYS A 202 0.38 7.83 4.73
CA CYS A 202 1.12 6.59 4.51
C CYS A 202 2.58 6.75 4.92
N LEU A 203 3.26 5.65 5.19
CA LEU A 203 4.71 5.66 5.32
C LEU A 203 5.36 6.17 4.03
N ASN A 204 6.40 6.99 4.17
CA ASN A 204 7.25 7.39 3.06
C ASN A 204 8.15 6.22 2.61
N GLU A 205 8.80 6.40 1.45
CA GLU A 205 9.64 5.36 0.86
C GLU A 205 10.77 4.89 1.78
N VAL A 206 11.42 5.81 2.49
CA VAL A 206 12.52 5.49 3.40
C VAL A 206 12.04 4.59 4.53
N ASP A 207 10.90 4.91 5.12
CA ASP A 207 10.32 4.15 6.22
C ASP A 207 9.77 2.80 5.76
N ILE A 208 9.17 2.73 4.57
CA ILE A 208 8.72 1.45 3.99
C ILE A 208 9.91 0.48 3.86
N PHE A 209 11.04 0.93 3.28
CA PHE A 209 12.22 0.08 3.16
C PHE A 209 12.80 -0.28 4.53
N ALA A 210 12.94 0.66 5.45
CA ALA A 210 13.48 0.41 6.79
C ALA A 210 12.64 -0.63 7.56
N GLU A 211 11.31 -0.48 7.58
CA GLU A 211 10.40 -1.43 8.22
C GLU A 211 10.46 -2.82 7.60
N LYS A 212 10.55 -2.90 6.26
CA LYS A 212 10.67 -4.18 5.57
C LYS A 212 12.03 -4.85 5.80
N LEU A 213 13.11 -4.08 5.93
CA LEU A 213 14.43 -4.60 6.32
C LEU A 213 14.40 -5.17 7.74
N LEU A 214 13.80 -4.45 8.69
CA LEU A 214 13.62 -4.90 10.07
C LEU A 214 12.74 -6.15 10.14
N ALA A 215 11.59 -6.15 9.49
CA ALA A 215 10.70 -7.30 9.46
C ALA A 215 11.35 -8.54 8.81
N ASN A 216 12.14 -8.34 7.74
CA ASN A 216 12.93 -9.42 7.15
C ASN A 216 13.98 -9.93 8.14
N ALA A 217 14.69 -9.04 8.84
CA ALA A 217 15.71 -9.46 9.81
C ALA A 217 15.11 -10.31 10.93
N ASP A 218 13.93 -9.96 11.41
CA ASP A 218 13.24 -10.68 12.49
C ASP A 218 12.80 -12.10 12.08
N ARG A 219 12.42 -12.31 10.82
CA ARG A 219 11.69 -13.53 10.44
C ARG A 219 12.06 -14.14 9.07
N TRP A 220 13.23 -13.80 8.48
CA TRP A 220 13.66 -14.32 7.17
C TRP A 220 13.75 -15.84 7.11
N ASN A 221 14.04 -16.50 8.23
CA ASN A 221 14.18 -17.96 8.35
C ASN A 221 12.88 -18.66 8.79
N ASP A 222 11.80 -17.91 9.03
CA ASP A 222 10.49 -18.48 9.36
C ASP A 222 9.70 -18.75 8.07
N SER A 223 9.61 -20.03 7.69
CA SER A 223 8.91 -20.44 6.49
C SER A 223 7.38 -20.22 6.54
N SER A 224 6.81 -19.92 7.71
CA SER A 224 5.38 -19.66 7.87
C SER A 224 4.97 -18.27 7.40
N VAL A 225 5.92 -17.37 7.22
CA VAL A 225 5.67 -16.02 6.68
C VAL A 225 5.90 -15.92 5.17
N GLU A 226 6.19 -17.05 4.50
CA GLU A 226 6.33 -17.18 3.05
C GLU A 226 7.26 -16.13 2.42
N SER A 227 8.35 -15.75 3.11
CA SER A 227 9.32 -14.72 2.67
C SER A 227 8.68 -13.41 2.19
N ARG A 228 7.50 -13.07 2.69
CA ARG A 228 6.72 -11.91 2.22
C ARG A 228 7.48 -10.59 2.29
N ASP A 229 8.31 -10.40 3.33
CA ASP A 229 9.05 -9.15 3.50
C ASP A 229 10.19 -9.02 2.48
N LEU A 230 10.86 -10.12 2.15
CA LEU A 230 11.84 -10.17 1.08
C LEU A 230 11.19 -9.90 -0.29
N ILE A 231 10.01 -10.47 -0.53
CA ILE A 231 9.22 -10.26 -1.76
C ILE A 231 8.78 -8.80 -1.86
N ASP A 232 8.33 -8.19 -0.74
CA ASP A 232 7.96 -6.79 -0.68
C ASP A 232 9.16 -5.87 -1.00
N LEU A 233 10.34 -6.15 -0.42
CA LEU A 233 11.59 -5.45 -0.72
C LEU A 233 11.98 -5.58 -2.20
N ALA A 234 11.83 -6.77 -2.77
CA ALA A 234 12.13 -7.01 -4.18
C ALA A 234 11.25 -6.15 -5.11
N MET A 235 9.96 -6.08 -4.84
CA MET A 235 9.03 -5.27 -5.63
C MET A 235 9.29 -3.76 -5.48
N GLN A 236 9.65 -3.29 -4.28
CA GLN A 236 10.07 -1.91 -4.08
C GLN A 236 11.38 -1.62 -4.83
N ARG A 237 12.37 -2.56 -4.80
CA ARG A 237 13.65 -2.41 -5.48
C ARG A 237 13.54 -2.30 -6.99
N LEU A 238 12.49 -2.85 -7.61
CA LEU A 238 12.23 -2.66 -9.05
C LEU A 238 11.97 -1.19 -9.41
N LYS A 239 11.44 -0.40 -8.48
CA LYS A 239 11.15 1.03 -8.70
C LYS A 239 12.34 1.92 -8.39
N SER A 240 13.00 1.67 -7.27
CA SER A 240 14.11 2.48 -6.79
C SER A 240 15.15 1.64 -6.05
N PRO A 241 16.44 2.03 -6.05
CA PRO A 241 17.43 1.44 -5.16
C PRO A 241 17.02 1.58 -3.70
N ILE A 242 17.45 0.63 -2.85
CA ILE A 242 17.22 0.74 -1.39
C ILE A 242 17.90 2.02 -0.90
N PRO A 243 17.16 2.99 -0.34
CA PRO A 243 17.76 4.24 0.14
C PRO A 243 18.79 3.96 1.23
N LYS A 244 19.93 4.65 1.15
CA LYS A 244 20.99 4.51 2.16
C LYS A 244 20.47 4.86 3.56
N GLU A 245 19.60 5.86 3.65
CA GLU A 245 18.95 6.28 4.88
C GLU A 245 18.08 5.16 5.49
N SER A 246 17.40 4.37 4.67
CA SER A 246 16.62 3.21 5.14
C SER A 246 17.49 2.15 5.76
N ILE A 247 18.65 1.89 5.15
CA ILE A 247 19.64 0.96 5.70
C ILE A 247 20.19 1.48 7.02
N GLU A 248 20.64 2.74 7.07
CA GLU A 248 21.16 3.37 8.28
C GLU A 248 20.12 3.37 9.40
N LYS A 249 18.86 3.67 9.08
CA LYS A 249 17.74 3.63 10.01
C LYS A 249 17.50 2.22 10.56
N GLY A 250 17.48 1.18 9.72
CA GLY A 250 17.34 -0.21 10.15
C GLY A 250 18.54 -0.68 11.00
N GLU A 251 19.76 -0.45 10.53
CA GLU A 251 21.00 -0.82 11.24
C GLU A 251 21.16 -0.10 12.61
N SER A 252 20.52 1.05 12.79
CA SER A 252 20.51 1.73 14.09
C SER A 252 19.74 0.96 15.16
N ALA A 253 18.77 0.16 14.78
CA ALA A 253 18.02 -0.69 15.69
C ALA A 253 18.75 -2.03 15.94
N TYR A 254 19.10 -2.74 14.88
CA TYR A 254 19.87 -3.98 14.88
C TYR A 254 20.30 -4.35 13.45
N PRO A 255 21.27 -5.28 13.27
CA PRO A 255 21.76 -5.66 11.94
C PRO A 255 20.65 -6.15 11.01
N VAL A 256 20.48 -5.50 9.84
CA VAL A 256 19.47 -5.88 8.84
C VAL A 256 20.08 -6.40 7.53
N ILE A 257 21.31 -5.99 7.20
CA ILE A 257 21.94 -6.35 5.91
C ILE A 257 22.35 -7.82 5.86
N GLU A 258 22.97 -8.37 6.91
CA GLU A 258 23.35 -9.77 6.91
C GLU A 258 22.14 -10.73 6.88
N PRO A 259 21.04 -10.50 7.63
CA PRO A 259 19.79 -11.22 7.42
C PRO A 259 19.24 -11.11 6.00
N LEU A 260 19.30 -9.92 5.38
CA LEU A 260 18.83 -9.73 4.00
C LEU A 260 19.63 -10.56 3.00
N LYS A 261 20.97 -10.55 3.08
CA LYS A 261 21.82 -11.37 2.22
C LYS A 261 21.52 -12.86 2.35
N LYS A 262 21.32 -13.34 3.59
CA LYS A 262 20.93 -14.72 3.87
C LYS A 262 19.56 -15.05 3.28
N ALA A 263 18.59 -14.16 3.43
CA ALA A 263 17.25 -14.32 2.87
C ALA A 263 17.28 -14.41 1.34
N ILE A 264 18.03 -13.51 0.67
CA ILE A 264 18.23 -13.54 -0.79
C ILE A 264 18.80 -14.88 -1.21
N SER A 265 19.94 -15.29 -0.65
CA SER A 265 20.62 -16.54 -1.01
C SER A 265 19.73 -17.77 -0.76
N ALA A 266 19.04 -17.83 0.37
CA ALA A 266 18.13 -18.93 0.69
C ALA A 266 16.95 -19.03 -0.29
N PHE A 267 16.38 -17.90 -0.67
CA PHE A 267 15.26 -17.81 -1.61
C PHE A 267 15.69 -18.18 -3.04
N GLN A 268 16.87 -17.71 -3.49
CA GLN A 268 17.42 -18.01 -4.80
C GLN A 268 17.74 -19.51 -4.96
N ASN A 269 18.27 -20.14 -3.92
CA ASN A 269 18.74 -21.54 -3.97
C ASN A 269 17.63 -22.59 -3.72
N ASN A 270 16.39 -22.16 -3.47
CA ASN A 270 15.27 -23.07 -3.20
C ASN A 270 14.04 -22.80 -4.10
N PRO A 271 14.05 -23.26 -5.36
CA PRO A 271 12.93 -23.05 -6.29
C PRO A 271 11.59 -23.54 -5.76
N ASN A 272 11.57 -24.73 -5.13
CA ASN A 272 10.31 -25.30 -4.60
C ASN A 272 9.73 -24.44 -3.48
N TYR A 273 10.57 -23.83 -2.66
CA TYR A 273 10.12 -22.90 -1.63
C TYR A 273 9.59 -21.59 -2.24
N ARG A 274 10.26 -21.06 -3.28
CA ARG A 274 9.78 -19.89 -4.03
C ARG A 274 8.36 -20.10 -4.58
N ASP A 275 8.14 -21.23 -5.25
CA ASP A 275 6.83 -21.57 -5.84
C ASP A 275 5.74 -21.67 -4.77
N LYS A 276 6.09 -22.26 -3.61
CA LYS A 276 5.19 -22.28 -2.44
C LYS A 276 4.86 -20.86 -1.97
N CYS A 277 5.85 -19.98 -1.84
CA CYS A 277 5.65 -18.59 -1.44
C CYS A 277 4.76 -17.83 -2.43
N PHE A 278 5.05 -17.95 -3.73
CA PHE A 278 4.27 -17.30 -4.79
C PHE A 278 2.80 -17.76 -4.79
N THR A 279 2.56 -19.04 -4.60
CA THR A 279 1.22 -19.62 -4.52
C THR A 279 0.48 -19.12 -3.27
N ALA A 280 1.11 -19.18 -2.10
CA ALA A 280 0.50 -18.79 -0.83
C ALA A 280 0.14 -17.30 -0.80
N LEU A 281 1.02 -16.45 -1.31
CA LEU A 281 0.83 -15.00 -1.39
C LEU A 281 0.01 -14.56 -2.62
N ARG A 282 -0.37 -15.49 -3.51
CA ARG A 282 -1.06 -15.19 -4.78
C ARG A 282 -0.33 -14.13 -5.59
N VAL A 283 0.99 -14.33 -5.78
CA VAL A 283 1.83 -13.42 -6.57
C VAL A 283 1.38 -13.46 -8.03
N ALA A 284 1.07 -12.29 -8.59
CA ALA A 284 0.56 -12.19 -9.96
C ALA A 284 1.67 -12.42 -11.00
N GLU A 285 2.86 -11.87 -10.76
CA GLU A 285 3.99 -11.90 -11.69
C GLU A 285 5.27 -12.38 -10.97
N PRO A 286 5.46 -13.71 -10.79
CA PRO A 286 6.64 -14.27 -10.13
C PRO A 286 7.97 -13.83 -10.73
N SER A 287 8.03 -13.65 -12.06
CA SER A 287 9.24 -13.18 -12.76
C SER A 287 9.70 -11.81 -12.29
N LYS A 288 8.79 -10.86 -12.06
CA LYS A 288 9.13 -9.53 -11.53
C LYS A 288 9.74 -9.62 -10.13
N VAL A 289 9.21 -10.51 -9.29
CA VAL A 289 9.78 -10.72 -7.96
C VAL A 289 11.22 -11.24 -8.07
N ILE A 290 11.48 -12.21 -8.97
CA ILE A 290 12.82 -12.74 -9.21
C ILE A 290 13.75 -11.63 -9.74
N ASP A 291 13.27 -10.77 -10.66
CA ASP A 291 14.05 -9.63 -11.14
C ASP A 291 14.43 -8.67 -10.01
N GLY A 292 13.50 -8.36 -9.12
CA GLY A 292 13.77 -7.54 -7.94
C GLY A 292 14.77 -8.18 -6.97
N ILE A 293 14.67 -9.50 -6.74
CA ILE A 293 15.65 -10.27 -5.95
C ILE A 293 17.03 -10.20 -6.59
N ASP A 294 17.13 -10.37 -7.92
CA ASP A 294 18.40 -10.32 -8.65
C ASP A 294 19.03 -8.93 -8.64
N LEU A 295 18.21 -7.85 -8.64
CA LEU A 295 18.70 -6.49 -8.45
C LEU A 295 19.28 -6.30 -7.04
N MET A 296 18.56 -6.75 -6.00
CA MET A 296 19.09 -6.70 -4.63
C MET A 296 20.35 -7.55 -4.47
N ALA A 297 20.41 -8.74 -5.09
CA ALA A 297 21.61 -9.56 -5.10
C ALA A 297 22.81 -8.80 -5.69
N GLY A 298 22.58 -8.08 -6.81
CA GLY A 298 23.59 -7.21 -7.42
C GLY A 298 24.05 -6.08 -6.52
N ASP A 299 23.12 -5.42 -5.79
CA ASP A 299 23.45 -4.35 -4.83
C ASP A 299 24.41 -4.81 -3.72
N PHE A 300 24.34 -6.08 -3.34
CA PHE A 300 25.16 -6.68 -2.27
C PHE A 300 26.24 -7.64 -2.77
N CYS A 301 26.56 -7.62 -4.07
CA CYS A 301 27.58 -8.48 -4.69
C CYS A 301 27.32 -9.98 -4.49
N LEU A 302 26.06 -10.39 -4.49
CA LEU A 302 25.62 -11.78 -4.47
C LEU A 302 25.40 -12.29 -5.91
N GLU A 303 25.39 -13.61 -6.08
CA GLU A 303 25.03 -14.24 -7.35
C GLU A 303 23.57 -14.01 -7.70
N LYS A 304 23.23 -14.03 -9.00
CA LYS A 304 21.85 -13.97 -9.46
C LYS A 304 21.17 -15.32 -9.36
N THR A 305 19.86 -15.32 -9.39
CA THR A 305 19.04 -16.53 -9.38
C THR A 305 19.35 -17.42 -10.58
N ASP A 306 19.63 -18.69 -10.33
CA ASP A 306 19.66 -19.70 -11.39
C ASP A 306 18.23 -20.00 -11.84
N ARG A 307 17.87 -19.50 -13.04
CA ARG A 307 16.53 -19.59 -13.59
C ARG A 307 16.38 -20.89 -14.36
N LYS A 308 15.48 -21.74 -13.91
CA LYS A 308 15.13 -22.95 -14.65
C LYS A 308 14.30 -22.59 -15.89
N PHE A 309 14.43 -23.42 -16.93
CA PHE A 309 13.62 -23.33 -18.15
C PHE A 309 12.12 -23.37 -17.79
N GLY A 310 11.37 -22.31 -18.08
CA GLY A 310 9.95 -22.15 -17.72
C GLY A 310 9.66 -21.09 -16.64
N GLU A 311 10.65 -20.64 -15.84
CA GLU A 311 10.48 -19.55 -14.87
C GLU A 311 10.47 -18.17 -15.55
N CYS A 312 11.03 -18.04 -16.73
CA CYS A 312 10.95 -16.87 -17.61
C CYS A 312 11.15 -17.35 -19.06
N GLN A 313 10.10 -17.58 -19.77
CA GLN A 313 10.18 -17.46 -21.23
C GLN A 313 10.02 -15.98 -21.56
N PRO A 314 11.01 -15.32 -22.22
CA PRO A 314 10.71 -14.10 -22.93
C PRO A 314 9.62 -14.45 -23.95
N ASP A 315 8.57 -13.63 -24.02
CA ASP A 315 7.59 -13.74 -25.09
C ASP A 315 8.39 -13.79 -26.40
N GLU A 316 8.40 -14.94 -27.04
CA GLU A 316 8.92 -15.04 -28.39
C GLU A 316 7.97 -14.22 -29.26
N GLU A 317 8.43 -13.01 -29.63
CA GLU A 317 7.80 -12.24 -30.69
C GLU A 317 7.73 -13.12 -31.94
N TYR A 318 6.52 -13.48 -32.29
CA TYR A 318 6.18 -13.90 -33.65
C TYR A 318 5.58 -12.74 -34.40
#